data_5d2d103784ae6cbc59b0c12fad68f850
#
_entry.id   5d2d103784ae6cbc59b0c12fad68f850
#
_cell.length_a   1.000
_cell.length_b   1.000
_cell.length_c   1.000
_cell.angle_alpha   90.00
_cell.angle_beta   90.00
_cell.angle_gamma   90.00
#
_symmetry.space_group_name_H-M   'P 1'
#
loop_
_entity.id
_entity.type
_entity.pdbx_description
1 polymer ?
#
loop_
_entity_poly.entity_id
_entity_poly.type
_entity_poly.pdbx_seq_one_letter_code
_entity_poly.pdbx_strand_id
1 'polypeptide(L)'
;MGLRRALPAAILPLCLLFGTPVLLVAAPDKPAWPLTLREGLPATLPGYAAAPTDSLPDESENEMGAYVEVSRFFQRIESATSTKQFRLAVQDYGSGKDLLAALRKAFAEAKQAGVEARELEISGRKTFTVTDRSSGRPTTLVTVILTPSRLVLGQGANVSGDEALQLVKAVDFAKVAAVKKGRKIES
;
A
#
# COMPACT_ATOMS: atom_id res chain seq x y z
N MET A 1 -23.15 47.74 62.73
CA MET A 1 -23.40 48.79 61.74
C MET A 1 -22.90 48.27 60.42
N GLY A 2 -23.58 47.72 59.58
CA GLY A 2 -24.86 47.90 58.96
C GLY A 2 -24.62 48.55 57.60
N LEU A 3 -24.70 47.94 56.49
CA LEU A 3 -25.48 48.39 55.34
C LEU A 3 -25.54 47.30 54.25
N ARG A 4 -26.71 46.73 54.15
CA ARG A 4 -27.12 45.95 52.96
C ARG A 4 -27.32 46.95 51.81
N ARG A 5 -26.76 46.68 50.66
CA ARG A 5 -27.19 47.29 49.42
C ARG A 5 -27.58 46.21 48.41
N ALA A 6 -28.77 46.39 47.91
CA ALA A 6 -29.50 45.55 46.97
C ALA A 6 -28.81 45.52 45.60
N LEU A 7 -28.90 44.37 44.96
CA LEU A 7 -28.60 44.16 43.55
C LEU A 7 -29.78 44.70 42.67
N PRO A 8 -29.47 45.38 41.59
CA PRO A 8 -30.44 45.55 40.52
C PRO A 8 -30.35 44.39 39.53
N ALA A 9 -31.51 43.93 39.17
CA ALA A 9 -31.71 42.98 38.08
C ALA A 9 -31.19 43.56 36.75
N ALA A 10 -30.23 42.91 36.16
CA ALA A 10 -29.75 43.20 34.80
C ALA A 10 -30.16 42.14 33.83
N ILE A 11 -31.02 42.52 33.01
CA ILE A 11 -31.45 42.13 31.65
C ILE A 11 -30.48 41.17 30.97
N LEU A 12 -30.94 39.93 30.69
CA LEU A 12 -30.31 39.00 29.78
C LEU A 12 -30.45 39.55 28.34
N PRO A 13 -29.36 39.68 27.57
CA PRO A 13 -29.47 39.78 26.13
C PRO A 13 -29.64 38.36 25.57
N LEU A 14 -30.75 38.16 24.91
CA LEU A 14 -31.07 37.05 24.04
C LEU A 14 -30.09 37.07 22.87
N CYS A 15 -28.91 36.40 23.01
CA CYS A 15 -28.06 36.14 21.89
C CYS A 15 -28.71 35.08 20.99
N LEU A 16 -29.33 35.55 19.93
CA LEU A 16 -29.68 34.75 18.76
C LEU A 16 -28.40 34.09 18.23
N LEU A 17 -28.22 32.80 18.57
CA LEU A 17 -27.25 31.90 17.95
C LEU A 17 -27.69 31.67 16.50
N PHE A 18 -27.30 32.57 15.62
CA PHE A 18 -27.21 32.21 14.21
C PHE A 18 -26.08 31.16 14.09
N GLY A 19 -26.51 29.90 14.11
CA GLY A 19 -25.66 28.82 13.73
C GLY A 19 -25.21 29.07 12.30
N THR A 20 -23.96 29.52 12.14
CA THR A 20 -23.28 29.46 10.84
C THR A 20 -23.27 28.02 10.42
N PRO A 21 -23.83 27.65 9.24
CA PRO A 21 -23.68 26.32 8.73
C PRO A 21 -22.18 26.11 8.55
N VAL A 22 -21.59 25.21 9.36
CA VAL A 22 -20.28 24.66 9.07
C VAL A 22 -20.47 23.89 7.76
N LEU A 23 -20.10 24.54 6.66
CA LEU A 23 -19.88 23.84 5.41
C LEU A 23 -18.82 22.79 5.71
N LEU A 24 -19.26 21.54 5.92
CA LEU A 24 -18.39 20.39 5.81
C LEU A 24 -17.86 20.45 4.37
N VAL A 25 -16.69 21.04 4.20
CA VAL A 25 -15.92 20.87 2.97
C VAL A 25 -15.58 19.40 2.96
N ALA A 26 -16.32 18.64 2.14
CA ALA A 26 -15.97 17.25 1.87
C ALA A 26 -14.49 17.25 1.46
N ALA A 27 -13.69 16.48 2.17
CA ALA A 27 -12.31 16.28 1.76
C ALA A 27 -12.34 15.87 0.28
N PRO A 28 -11.42 16.40 -0.56
CA PRO A 28 -11.43 16.09 -1.97
C PRO A 28 -11.43 14.56 -2.11
N ASP A 29 -12.44 14.02 -2.81
CA ASP A 29 -12.58 12.60 -3.07
C ASP A 29 -11.27 12.12 -3.70
N LYS A 30 -10.45 11.40 -2.91
CA LYS A 30 -9.29 10.71 -3.48
C LYS A 30 -9.82 9.84 -4.61
N PRO A 31 -9.18 9.86 -5.79
CA PRO A 31 -9.71 9.13 -6.94
C PRO A 31 -10.00 7.68 -6.57
N ALA A 32 -11.21 7.24 -6.81
CA ALA A 32 -11.69 5.90 -6.41
C ALA A 32 -10.87 4.75 -7.05
N TRP A 33 -10.20 5.01 -8.18
CA TRP A 33 -9.43 4.00 -8.91
C TRP A 33 -8.28 3.34 -8.12
N PRO A 34 -7.50 4.04 -7.25
CA PRO A 34 -6.47 3.37 -6.46
C PRO A 34 -7.05 2.34 -5.48
N LEU A 35 -8.24 2.60 -4.94
CA LEU A 35 -8.90 1.67 -4.02
C LEU A 35 -9.37 0.40 -4.75
N THR A 36 -9.76 0.50 -6.04
CA THR A 36 -10.13 -0.68 -6.83
C THR A 36 -8.95 -1.60 -7.13
N LEU A 37 -7.71 -1.07 -7.18
CA LEU A 37 -6.51 -1.89 -7.28
C LEU A 37 -6.37 -2.84 -6.08
N ARG A 38 -6.73 -2.36 -4.88
CA ARG A 38 -6.67 -3.16 -3.65
C ARG A 38 -7.66 -4.32 -3.62
N GLU A 39 -8.75 -4.24 -4.36
CA GLU A 39 -9.72 -5.33 -4.45
C GLU A 39 -9.17 -6.60 -5.10
N GLY A 40 -8.09 -6.50 -5.89
CA GLY A 40 -7.37 -7.64 -6.42
C GLY A 40 -6.35 -8.25 -5.45
N LEU A 41 -6.03 -7.57 -4.34
CA LEU A 41 -5.20 -8.10 -3.27
C LEU A 41 -6.06 -8.98 -2.35
N PRO A 42 -5.60 -10.20 -1.97
CA PRO A 42 -6.35 -11.10 -1.10
C PRO A 42 -6.60 -10.44 0.26
N ALA A 43 -7.81 -10.63 0.81
CA ALA A 43 -8.14 -10.18 2.17
C ALA A 43 -7.45 -11.02 3.25
N THR A 44 -7.14 -12.28 2.92
CA THR A 44 -6.50 -13.25 3.82
C THR A 44 -5.42 -14.01 3.05
N LEU A 45 -4.39 -14.45 3.77
CA LEU A 45 -3.36 -15.37 3.25
C LEU A 45 -3.29 -16.62 4.12
N PRO A 46 -3.07 -17.81 3.54
CA PRO A 46 -2.97 -19.05 4.32
C PRO A 46 -1.91 -18.96 5.40
N GLY A 47 -2.31 -19.17 6.66
CA GLY A 47 -1.42 -19.13 7.80
C GLY A 47 -0.95 -17.74 8.26
N TYR A 48 -1.47 -16.67 7.67
CA TYR A 48 -1.17 -15.31 8.07
C TYR A 48 -2.42 -14.56 8.53
N ALA A 49 -2.30 -13.76 9.57
CA ALA A 49 -3.32 -12.82 9.99
C ALA A 49 -3.12 -11.50 9.24
N ALA A 50 -4.22 -10.91 8.74
CA ALA A 50 -4.17 -9.57 8.18
C ALA A 50 -3.87 -8.56 9.29
N ALA A 51 -2.97 -7.62 9.03
CA ALA A 51 -2.77 -6.50 9.95
C ALA A 51 -3.97 -5.55 9.87
N PRO A 52 -4.35 -4.90 10.99
CA PRO A 52 -5.54 -4.04 11.05
C PRO A 52 -5.42 -2.76 10.19
N THR A 53 -4.22 -2.45 9.74
CA THR A 53 -3.94 -1.25 8.93
C THR A 53 -3.89 -1.59 7.45
N ASP A 54 -5.02 -1.39 6.77
CA ASP A 54 -4.99 -1.20 5.32
C ASP A 54 -4.36 0.17 5.03
N SER A 55 -3.28 0.21 4.24
CA SER A 55 -2.74 1.49 3.82
C SER A 55 -3.74 2.22 2.93
N LEU A 56 -3.92 3.52 3.17
CA LEU A 56 -4.53 4.40 2.16
C LEU A 56 -3.64 4.42 0.92
N PRO A 57 -4.23 4.69 -0.27
CA PRO A 57 -3.42 4.89 -1.46
C PRO A 57 -2.36 5.95 -1.21
N ASP A 58 -1.12 5.63 -1.53
CA ASP A 58 0.04 6.50 -1.35
C ASP A 58 0.63 6.86 -2.71
N GLU A 59 0.94 8.15 -2.90
CA GLU A 59 1.67 8.64 -4.06
C GLU A 59 3.13 8.78 -3.67
N SER A 60 3.99 8.07 -4.37
CA SER A 60 5.42 8.01 -4.09
C SER A 60 6.23 8.06 -5.39
N GLU A 61 7.53 8.25 -5.26
CA GLU A 61 8.47 8.24 -6.38
C GLU A 61 9.68 7.39 -6.04
N ASN A 62 10.19 6.67 -7.03
CA ASN A 62 11.45 5.94 -6.95
C ASN A 62 12.23 6.10 -8.27
N GLU A 63 13.33 5.38 -8.44
CA GLU A 63 14.16 5.42 -9.65
C GLU A 63 13.38 5.06 -10.93
N MET A 64 12.31 4.28 -10.83
CA MET A 64 11.42 3.97 -11.94
C MET A 64 10.38 5.08 -12.19
N GLY A 65 10.24 6.06 -11.29
CA GLY A 65 9.40 7.26 -11.38
C GLY A 65 8.28 7.32 -10.36
N ALA A 66 7.38 8.27 -10.55
CA ALA A 66 6.21 8.45 -9.71
C ALA A 66 5.20 7.31 -9.89
N TYR A 67 4.64 6.83 -8.82
CA TYR A 67 3.65 5.75 -8.82
C TYR A 67 2.60 5.97 -7.72
N VAL A 68 1.46 5.34 -7.90
CA VAL A 68 0.45 5.19 -6.86
C VAL A 68 0.52 3.77 -6.33
N GLU A 69 0.50 3.62 -5.03
CA GLU A 69 0.57 2.34 -4.37
C GLU A 69 -0.65 2.06 -3.49
N VAL A 70 -1.12 0.82 -3.53
CA VAL A 70 -2.04 0.26 -2.55
C VAL A 70 -1.45 -1.02 -2.00
N SER A 71 -1.56 -1.26 -0.70
CA SER A 71 -0.96 -2.45 -0.09
C SER A 71 -1.83 -3.05 1.02
N ARG A 72 -1.53 -4.32 1.35
CA ARG A 72 -2.03 -5.05 2.52
C ARG A 72 -0.88 -5.69 3.25
N PHE A 73 -0.97 -5.72 4.57
CA PHE A 73 0.04 -6.30 5.44
C PHE A 73 -0.51 -7.54 6.13
N PHE A 74 0.35 -8.53 6.26
CA PHE A 74 0.04 -9.81 6.86
C PHE A 74 1.17 -10.21 7.82
N GLN A 75 0.82 -10.90 8.88
CA GLN A 75 1.80 -11.40 9.84
C GLN A 75 1.47 -12.82 10.30
N ARG A 76 2.51 -13.60 10.57
CA ARG A 76 2.42 -14.90 11.19
C ARG A 76 3.41 -14.98 12.36
N ILE A 77 2.89 -15.18 13.55
CA ILE A 77 3.70 -15.40 14.75
C ILE A 77 4.10 -16.89 14.77
N GLU A 78 5.39 -17.18 14.67
CA GLU A 78 5.91 -18.55 14.71
C GLU A 78 6.34 -18.94 16.12
N SER A 79 6.85 -17.98 16.89
CA SER A 79 7.23 -18.14 18.30
C SER A 79 7.23 -16.79 19.02
N ALA A 80 7.52 -16.76 20.31
CA ALA A 80 7.64 -15.53 21.09
C ALA A 80 8.72 -14.57 20.53
N THR A 81 9.71 -15.07 19.78
CA THR A 81 10.83 -14.28 19.25
C THR A 81 10.89 -14.23 17.71
N SER A 82 9.96 -14.93 17.04
CA SER A 82 9.96 -15.04 15.57
C SER A 82 8.60 -14.68 15.00
N THR A 83 8.57 -13.64 14.18
CA THR A 83 7.40 -13.24 13.41
C THR A 83 7.78 -13.13 11.94
N LYS A 84 6.97 -13.74 11.09
CA LYS A 84 7.00 -13.49 9.64
C LYS A 84 6.08 -12.34 9.32
N GLN A 85 6.57 -11.42 8.49
CA GLN A 85 5.78 -10.31 7.97
C GLN A 85 5.75 -10.40 6.46
N PHE A 86 4.60 -10.17 5.87
CA PHE A 86 4.44 -10.15 4.43
C PHE A 86 3.57 -8.99 4.00
N ARG A 87 4.02 -8.25 3.01
CA ARG A 87 3.30 -7.13 2.40
C ARG A 87 3.01 -7.47 0.95
N LEU A 88 1.77 -7.34 0.54
CA LEU A 88 1.35 -7.33 -0.85
C LEU A 88 1.01 -5.91 -1.27
N ALA A 89 1.58 -5.46 -2.37
CA ALA A 89 1.31 -4.14 -2.91
C ALA A 89 1.07 -4.18 -4.41
N VAL A 90 0.31 -3.23 -4.91
CA VAL A 90 0.20 -2.90 -6.32
C VAL A 90 0.75 -1.51 -6.52
N GLN A 91 1.71 -1.36 -7.44
CA GLN A 91 2.25 -0.08 -7.87
C GLN A 91 1.83 0.19 -9.31
N ASP A 92 1.23 1.36 -9.56
CA ASP A 92 0.86 1.85 -10.89
C ASP A 92 1.66 3.11 -11.23
N TYR A 93 2.56 2.98 -12.18
CA TYR A 93 3.48 4.04 -12.63
C TYR A 93 2.88 4.97 -13.70
N GLY A 94 1.62 4.77 -14.05
CA GLY A 94 1.01 5.53 -15.16
C GLY A 94 1.50 5.06 -16.51
N SER A 95 1.85 5.98 -17.38
CA SER A 95 2.32 5.67 -18.74
C SER A 95 3.80 5.99 -18.92
N GLY A 96 4.50 5.24 -19.75
CA GLY A 96 5.72 5.70 -20.40
C GLY A 96 7.05 5.17 -19.87
N LYS A 97 7.09 4.22 -18.92
CA LYS A 97 8.38 3.64 -18.48
C LYS A 97 8.47 2.16 -18.86
N ASP A 98 9.65 1.76 -19.32
CA ASP A 98 9.97 0.35 -19.50
C ASP A 98 10.35 -0.28 -18.15
N LEU A 99 9.32 -0.68 -17.39
CA LEU A 99 9.50 -1.33 -16.10
C LEU A 99 10.31 -2.63 -16.22
N LEU A 100 10.20 -3.32 -17.35
CA LEU A 100 10.94 -4.56 -17.56
C LEU A 100 12.44 -4.29 -17.66
N ALA A 101 12.86 -3.26 -18.41
CA ALA A 101 14.27 -2.90 -18.53
C ALA A 101 14.85 -2.44 -17.18
N ALA A 102 14.09 -1.59 -16.44
CA ALA A 102 14.48 -1.12 -15.12
C ALA A 102 14.65 -2.27 -14.12
N LEU A 103 13.70 -3.19 -14.09
CA LEU A 103 13.76 -4.36 -13.21
C LEU A 103 14.89 -5.32 -13.58
N ARG A 104 15.17 -5.53 -14.87
CA ARG A 104 16.31 -6.35 -15.30
C ARG A 104 17.64 -5.77 -14.87
N LYS A 105 17.78 -4.43 -14.92
CA LYS A 105 18.98 -3.75 -14.44
C LYS A 105 19.15 -3.96 -12.93
N ALA A 106 18.13 -3.65 -12.12
CA ALA A 106 18.17 -3.84 -10.67
C ALA A 106 18.43 -5.31 -10.28
N PHE A 107 17.86 -6.25 -11.03
CA PHE A 107 18.06 -7.67 -10.85
C PHE A 107 19.51 -8.11 -11.15
N ALA A 108 20.12 -7.58 -12.20
CA ALA A 108 21.51 -7.84 -12.53
C ALA A 108 22.46 -7.30 -11.43
N GLU A 109 22.18 -6.10 -10.91
CA GLU A 109 22.93 -5.50 -9.82
C GLU A 109 22.82 -6.34 -8.53
N ALA A 110 21.64 -6.84 -8.18
CA ALA A 110 21.43 -7.73 -7.04
C ALA A 110 22.28 -9.02 -7.17
N LYS A 111 22.32 -9.63 -8.36
CA LYS A 111 23.16 -10.80 -8.63
C LYS A 111 24.64 -10.51 -8.46
N GLN A 112 25.11 -9.36 -8.94
CA GLN A 112 26.51 -8.94 -8.79
C GLN A 112 26.88 -8.71 -7.33
N ALA A 113 25.93 -8.24 -6.52
CA ALA A 113 26.09 -8.10 -5.07
C ALA A 113 26.03 -9.44 -4.30
N GLY A 114 25.88 -10.58 -4.98
CA GLY A 114 25.82 -11.90 -4.37
C GLY A 114 24.46 -12.24 -3.73
N VAL A 115 23.44 -11.47 -4.02
CA VAL A 115 22.08 -11.73 -3.54
C VAL A 115 21.41 -12.81 -4.38
N GLU A 116 20.67 -13.72 -3.74
CA GLU A 116 19.91 -14.75 -4.46
C GLU A 116 18.83 -14.11 -5.30
N ALA A 117 18.93 -14.19 -6.62
CA ALA A 117 18.01 -13.55 -7.55
C ALA A 117 17.61 -14.52 -8.67
N ARG A 118 16.30 -14.66 -8.96
CA ARG A 118 15.72 -15.56 -9.96
C ARG A 118 14.72 -14.82 -10.83
N GLU A 119 14.77 -15.02 -12.15
CA GLU A 119 13.73 -14.64 -13.10
C GLU A 119 12.91 -15.90 -13.43
N LEU A 120 11.58 -15.79 -13.37
CA LEU A 120 10.65 -16.89 -13.59
C LEU A 120 9.30 -16.36 -14.11
N GLU A 121 8.34 -17.26 -14.32
CA GLU A 121 6.97 -16.89 -14.68
C GLU A 121 5.97 -17.38 -13.65
N ILE A 122 4.97 -16.51 -13.33
CA ILE A 122 3.79 -16.85 -12.56
C ILE A 122 2.54 -16.52 -13.41
N SER A 123 1.73 -17.50 -13.71
CA SER A 123 0.51 -17.31 -14.51
C SER A 123 0.77 -16.57 -15.84
N GLY A 124 1.85 -16.93 -16.55
CA GLY A 124 2.24 -16.31 -17.81
C GLY A 124 2.82 -14.89 -17.67
N ARG A 125 3.18 -14.46 -16.47
CA ARG A 125 3.73 -13.13 -16.20
C ARG A 125 5.16 -13.18 -15.74
N LYS A 126 5.98 -12.31 -16.30
CA LYS A 126 7.38 -12.16 -15.88
C LYS A 126 7.46 -11.76 -14.42
N THR A 127 8.27 -12.52 -13.68
CA THR A 127 8.40 -12.41 -12.24
C THR A 127 9.87 -12.41 -11.87
N PHE A 128 10.25 -11.52 -10.98
CA PHE A 128 11.60 -11.42 -10.42
C PHE A 128 11.51 -11.69 -8.92
N THR A 129 12.40 -12.53 -8.41
CA THR A 129 12.56 -12.74 -6.96
C THR A 129 13.96 -12.39 -6.54
N VAL A 130 14.07 -11.68 -5.43
CA VAL A 130 15.35 -11.34 -4.80
C VAL A 130 15.25 -11.71 -3.33
N THR A 131 16.19 -12.52 -2.83
CA THR A 131 16.24 -12.89 -1.41
C THR A 131 17.60 -12.52 -0.84
N ASP A 132 17.61 -11.57 0.08
CA ASP A 132 18.78 -11.19 0.85
C ASP A 132 18.79 -11.94 2.19
N ARG A 133 19.91 -12.57 2.52
CA ARG A 133 20.15 -13.31 3.77
C ARG A 133 21.27 -12.70 4.62
N SER A 134 21.82 -11.56 4.21
CA SER A 134 23.00 -10.95 4.82
C SER A 134 22.79 -10.58 6.30
N SER A 135 21.56 -10.26 6.69
CA SER A 135 21.19 -9.90 8.07
C SER A 135 20.89 -11.11 8.98
N GLY A 136 21.08 -12.35 8.50
CA GLY A 136 20.70 -13.57 9.22
C GLY A 136 19.18 -13.84 9.22
N ARG A 137 18.37 -12.90 8.77
CA ARG A 137 16.93 -13.04 8.57
C ARG A 137 16.60 -12.75 7.10
N PRO A 138 16.01 -13.71 6.35
CA PRO A 138 15.78 -13.50 4.94
C PRO A 138 14.79 -12.36 4.72
N THR A 139 15.15 -11.42 3.85
CA THR A 139 14.25 -10.45 3.27
C THR A 139 14.04 -10.81 1.81
N THR A 140 12.80 -11.08 1.44
CA THR A 140 12.45 -11.49 0.08
C THR A 140 11.57 -10.44 -0.59
N LEU A 141 11.91 -10.10 -1.83
CA LEU A 141 11.08 -9.30 -2.73
C LEU A 141 10.69 -10.16 -3.93
N VAL A 142 9.39 -10.21 -4.22
CA VAL A 142 8.82 -10.79 -5.44
C VAL A 142 8.16 -9.66 -6.22
N THR A 143 8.55 -9.49 -7.48
CA THR A 143 7.99 -8.47 -8.37
C THR A 143 7.36 -9.14 -9.58
N VAL A 144 6.06 -8.98 -9.80
CA VAL A 144 5.32 -9.51 -10.94
C VAL A 144 4.91 -8.36 -11.84
N ILE A 145 5.29 -8.41 -13.11
CA ILE A 145 4.88 -7.41 -14.11
C ILE A 145 3.49 -7.79 -14.62
N LEU A 146 2.50 -6.93 -14.37
CA LEU A 146 1.13 -7.14 -14.85
C LEU A 146 0.87 -6.46 -16.19
N THR A 147 1.31 -5.21 -16.32
CA THR A 147 1.20 -4.38 -17.53
C THR A 147 2.49 -3.58 -17.67
N PRO A 148 2.72 -2.90 -18.81
CA PRO A 148 3.90 -2.04 -18.97
C PRO A 148 4.07 -0.95 -17.89
N SER A 149 3.00 -0.62 -17.16
CA SER A 149 3.03 0.43 -16.12
C SER A 149 2.65 -0.07 -14.73
N ARG A 150 2.36 -1.38 -14.55
CA ARG A 150 1.81 -1.88 -13.28
C ARG A 150 2.52 -3.12 -12.78
N LEU A 151 2.89 -3.09 -11.51
CA LEU A 151 3.57 -4.17 -10.80
C LEU A 151 2.72 -4.68 -9.64
N VAL A 152 2.87 -5.97 -9.32
CA VAL A 152 2.55 -6.51 -8.00
C VAL A 152 3.84 -6.80 -7.28
N LEU A 153 3.92 -6.37 -6.02
CA LEU A 153 5.04 -6.62 -5.14
C LEU A 153 4.62 -7.52 -3.98
N GLY A 154 5.42 -8.53 -3.69
CA GLY A 154 5.37 -9.30 -2.46
C GLY A 154 6.66 -9.09 -1.69
N GLN A 155 6.61 -8.45 -0.53
CA GLN A 155 7.77 -8.20 0.31
C GLN A 155 7.65 -8.96 1.62
N GLY A 156 8.60 -9.84 1.90
CA GLY A 156 8.62 -10.69 3.08
C GLY A 156 9.82 -10.43 3.98
N ALA A 157 9.58 -10.29 5.28
CA ALA A 157 10.61 -10.36 6.32
C ALA A 157 10.49 -11.70 7.06
N ASN A 158 11.58 -12.44 7.18
CA ASN A 158 11.63 -13.85 7.63
C ASN A 158 10.83 -14.82 6.74
N VAL A 159 10.63 -14.49 5.47
CA VAL A 159 9.89 -15.28 4.49
C VAL A 159 10.84 -15.74 3.40
N SER A 160 10.86 -17.04 3.10
CA SER A 160 11.70 -17.58 2.03
C SER A 160 11.18 -17.18 0.65
N GLY A 161 12.04 -17.25 -0.38
CA GLY A 161 11.66 -16.96 -1.76
C GLY A 161 10.49 -17.81 -2.26
N ASP A 162 10.50 -19.11 -1.96
CA ASP A 162 9.44 -20.04 -2.39
C ASP A 162 8.13 -19.76 -1.66
N GLU A 163 8.17 -19.46 -0.35
CA GLU A 163 6.99 -19.06 0.42
C GLU A 163 6.41 -17.74 -0.12
N ALA A 164 7.24 -16.73 -0.35
CA ALA A 164 6.82 -15.46 -0.92
C ALA A 164 6.16 -15.62 -2.30
N LEU A 165 6.70 -16.50 -3.15
CA LEU A 165 6.11 -16.84 -4.44
C LEU A 165 4.71 -17.47 -4.30
N GLN A 166 4.49 -18.36 -3.34
CA GLN A 166 3.17 -18.94 -3.10
C GLN A 166 2.18 -17.89 -2.59
N LEU A 167 2.60 -16.99 -1.71
CA LEU A 167 1.76 -15.93 -1.18
C LEU A 167 1.35 -14.93 -2.27
N VAL A 168 2.25 -14.57 -3.18
CA VAL A 168 1.95 -13.68 -4.31
C VAL A 168 0.96 -14.29 -5.29
N LYS A 169 0.91 -15.62 -5.45
CA LYS A 169 -0.07 -16.30 -6.31
C LYS A 169 -1.52 -16.13 -5.84
N ALA A 170 -1.76 -15.71 -4.59
CA ALA A 170 -3.08 -15.43 -4.08
C ALA A 170 -3.68 -14.12 -4.62
N VAL A 171 -2.88 -13.29 -5.31
CA VAL A 171 -3.34 -12.06 -5.95
C VAL A 171 -4.17 -12.39 -7.19
N ASP A 172 -5.33 -11.77 -7.32
CA ASP A 172 -6.11 -11.79 -8.57
C ASP A 172 -5.47 -10.85 -9.60
N PHE A 173 -4.46 -11.38 -10.30
CA PHE A 173 -3.72 -10.63 -11.31
C PHE A 173 -4.61 -10.12 -12.46
N ALA A 174 -5.67 -10.85 -12.81
CA ALA A 174 -6.58 -10.44 -13.87
C ALA A 174 -7.39 -9.22 -13.42
N LYS A 175 -7.93 -9.26 -12.21
CA LYS A 175 -8.67 -8.15 -11.61
C LYS A 175 -7.79 -6.90 -11.49
N VAL A 176 -6.57 -7.03 -10.94
CA VAL A 176 -5.63 -5.90 -10.84
C VAL A 176 -5.28 -5.34 -12.21
N ALA A 177 -4.99 -6.19 -13.20
CA ALA A 177 -4.63 -5.75 -14.55
C ALA A 177 -5.79 -5.02 -15.26
N ALA A 178 -7.04 -5.43 -15.02
CA ALA A 178 -8.22 -4.87 -15.64
C ALA A 178 -8.65 -3.49 -15.11
N VAL A 179 -8.14 -3.06 -13.94
CA VAL A 179 -8.48 -1.75 -13.36
C VAL A 179 -8.04 -0.64 -14.30
N LYS A 180 -9.00 0.15 -14.78
CA LYS A 180 -8.74 1.33 -15.61
C LYS A 180 -8.40 2.51 -14.72
N LYS A 181 -7.36 3.26 -15.09
CA LYS A 181 -7.02 4.52 -14.43
C LYS A 181 -8.19 5.48 -14.59
N GLY A 182 -8.73 6.00 -13.48
CA GLY A 182 -9.74 7.05 -13.53
C GLY A 182 -9.20 8.27 -14.29
N ARG A 183 -10.03 8.94 -15.07
CA ARG A 183 -9.66 10.23 -15.66
C ARG A 183 -9.34 11.19 -14.50
N LYS A 184 -8.18 11.85 -14.54
CA LYS A 184 -7.96 13.05 -13.74
C LYS A 184 -9.12 13.99 -14.07
N ILE A 185 -9.93 14.35 -13.09
CA ILE A 185 -10.85 15.47 -13.23
C ILE A 185 -9.92 16.68 -13.19
N GLU A 186 -9.62 17.23 -14.35
CA GLU A 186 -8.94 18.52 -14.44
C GLU A 186 -9.91 19.55 -13.88
N SER A 187 -9.55 20.09 -12.73
CA SER A 187 -10.24 21.21 -12.06
C SER A 187 -9.73 22.53 -12.62
#